data_0e6689438c0421e7d40d3a30f35e4260
#
_entry.id   0e6689438c0421e7d40d3a30f35e4260
#
_cell.length_a   1.000
_cell.length_b   1.000
_cell.length_c   1.000
_cell.angle_alpha   90.00
_cell.angle_beta   90.00
_cell.angle_gamma   90.00
#
_symmetry.space_group_name_H-M   'P 1'
#
loop_
_entity.id
_entity.type
_entity.pdbx_description
1 polymer ?
#
loop_
_entity_poly.entity_id
_entity_poly.type
_entity_poly.pdbx_seq_one_letter_code
_entity_poly.pdbx_strand_id
1 'polypeptide(L)'
;MIHNFRHSLEYERSMAARADAFYNDVLGAKIIRRFNRDSDEDMKMQREDVDVLIERKGVQYRVSEKFREHDYDDLYIEIYSKYPDTPGWVITGTPNAILYFFPSSVYWVTHKSLYEFCVNKLFPAIPRADIEEIFETHKTYLSKSIVLDNSTVAIKLVQAHNRDGADWETIGVCVSFDVLAKNGVQFRKM
;
A
#
# COMPACT_ATOMS: atom_id res chain seq x y z
N MET A 1 -12.45 6.82 14.36
CA MET A 1 -12.14 5.48 14.94
C MET A 1 -10.62 5.47 15.19
N ILE A 2 -10.17 5.19 16.41
CA ILE A 2 -8.73 5.08 16.69
C ILE A 2 -8.26 3.79 16.05
N HIS A 3 -7.36 3.88 15.09
CA HIS A 3 -6.73 2.71 14.48
C HIS A 3 -5.73 2.13 15.49
N ASN A 4 -5.94 0.87 15.90
CA ASN A 4 -5.02 0.21 16.82
C ASN A 4 -3.85 -0.36 16.02
N PHE A 5 -2.75 0.39 15.94
CA PHE A 5 -1.53 0.00 15.24
C PHE A 5 -1.03 -1.41 15.65
N ARG A 6 -1.17 -1.77 16.95
CA ARG A 6 -0.80 -3.12 17.42
C ARG A 6 -1.68 -4.21 16.83
N HIS A 7 -2.99 -3.96 16.68
CA HIS A 7 -3.90 -4.91 16.04
C HIS A 7 -3.51 -5.17 14.57
N SER A 8 -3.11 -4.12 13.85
CA SER A 8 -2.62 -4.28 12.47
C SER A 8 -1.34 -5.10 12.39
N LEU A 9 -0.38 -4.87 13.29
CA LEU A 9 0.85 -5.68 13.36
C LEU A 9 0.57 -7.14 13.73
N GLU A 10 -0.38 -7.39 14.63
CA GLU A 10 -0.80 -8.76 15.00
C GLU A 10 -1.47 -9.46 13.82
N TYR A 11 -2.33 -8.73 13.09
CA TYR A 11 -2.96 -9.23 11.87
C TYR A 11 -1.93 -9.57 10.80
N GLU A 12 -1.01 -8.64 10.49
CA GLU A 12 0.10 -8.86 9.54
C GLU A 12 0.93 -10.09 9.91
N ARG A 13 1.30 -10.24 11.20
CA ARG A 13 2.02 -11.42 11.69
C ARG A 13 1.23 -12.71 11.51
N SER A 14 -0.08 -12.68 11.75
CA SER A 14 -0.96 -13.85 11.54
C SER A 14 -1.06 -14.24 10.07
N MET A 15 -0.86 -13.30 9.16
CA MET A 15 -0.91 -13.51 7.72
C MET A 15 0.42 -13.98 7.10
N ALA A 16 1.52 -13.96 7.85
CA ALA A 16 2.84 -14.36 7.33
C ALA A 16 2.85 -15.80 6.78
N ALA A 17 2.23 -16.74 7.49
CA ALA A 17 2.14 -18.13 7.02
C ALA A 17 1.35 -18.27 5.71
N ARG A 18 0.29 -17.48 5.53
CA ARG A 18 -0.48 -17.43 4.28
C ARG A 18 0.35 -16.85 3.14
N ALA A 19 1.11 -15.80 3.40
CA ALA A 19 2.00 -15.22 2.41
C ALA A 19 3.10 -16.22 2.00
N ASP A 20 3.68 -16.95 2.95
CA ASP A 20 4.69 -17.96 2.67
C ASP A 20 4.13 -19.09 1.81
N ALA A 21 2.95 -19.60 2.14
CA ALA A 21 2.27 -20.60 1.32
C ALA A 21 1.98 -20.08 -0.09
N PHE A 22 1.55 -18.82 -0.23
CA PHE A 22 1.31 -18.20 -1.53
C PHE A 22 2.60 -18.13 -2.38
N TYR A 23 3.73 -17.73 -1.81
CA TYR A 23 5.00 -17.70 -2.55
C TYR A 23 5.40 -19.08 -3.05
N ASN A 24 5.34 -20.08 -2.17
CA ASN A 24 5.77 -21.44 -2.51
C ASN A 24 4.80 -22.14 -3.47
N ASP A 25 3.51 -22.15 -3.15
CA ASP A 25 2.52 -23.03 -3.77
C ASP A 25 1.87 -22.40 -5.01
N VAL A 26 1.65 -21.08 -4.99
CA VAL A 26 0.95 -20.36 -6.07
C VAL A 26 1.94 -19.67 -7.00
N LEU A 27 2.88 -18.91 -6.43
CA LEU A 27 3.84 -18.15 -7.22
C LEU A 27 5.01 -18.99 -7.74
N GLY A 28 5.31 -20.12 -7.08
CA GLY A 28 6.48 -20.95 -7.37
C GLY A 28 7.79 -20.19 -7.15
N ALA A 29 7.83 -19.41 -6.10
CA ALA A 29 8.98 -18.59 -5.71
C ALA A 29 9.60 -19.09 -4.42
N LYS A 30 10.91 -19.01 -4.30
CA LYS A 30 11.65 -19.31 -3.08
C LYS A 30 11.81 -18.04 -2.26
N ILE A 31 11.41 -18.06 -0.98
CA ILE A 31 11.73 -16.98 -0.04
C ILE A 31 13.23 -17.07 0.29
N ILE A 32 13.95 -15.99 -0.01
CA ILE A 32 15.37 -15.87 0.29
C ILE A 32 15.55 -15.29 1.69
N ARG A 33 14.81 -14.21 2.02
CA ARG A 33 14.89 -13.54 3.31
C ARG A 33 13.61 -12.75 3.59
N ARG A 34 13.14 -12.78 4.85
CA ARG A 34 12.19 -11.83 5.41
C ARG A 34 12.92 -10.80 6.25
N PHE A 35 12.49 -9.55 6.19
CA PHE A 35 13.10 -8.43 6.91
C PHE A 35 12.24 -8.08 8.13
N ASN A 36 12.68 -8.50 9.32
CA ASN A 36 11.88 -8.46 10.56
C ASN A 36 12.38 -7.43 11.61
N ARG A 37 13.18 -6.46 11.21
CA ARG A 37 13.79 -5.45 12.10
C ARG A 37 14.83 -6.01 13.07
N ASP A 38 15.38 -7.20 12.81
CA ASP A 38 16.35 -7.86 13.68
C ASP A 38 17.79 -7.34 13.49
N SER A 39 18.03 -6.56 12.44
CA SER A 39 19.32 -5.99 12.08
C SER A 39 19.19 -4.60 11.46
N ASP A 40 20.31 -3.85 11.36
CA ASP A 40 20.34 -2.56 10.67
C ASP A 40 19.98 -2.70 9.18
N GLU A 41 20.35 -3.82 8.55
CA GLU A 41 19.96 -4.13 7.18
C GLU A 41 18.45 -4.34 7.05
N ASP A 42 17.85 -5.09 7.97
CA ASP A 42 16.41 -5.29 8.00
C ASP A 42 15.66 -3.96 8.18
N MET A 43 16.13 -3.13 9.11
CA MET A 43 15.55 -1.81 9.33
C MET A 43 15.68 -0.90 8.09
N LYS A 44 16.81 -1.01 7.36
CA LYS A 44 16.99 -0.28 6.10
C LYS A 44 15.96 -0.75 5.06
N MET A 45 15.84 -2.06 4.85
CA MET A 45 14.91 -2.62 3.87
C MET A 45 13.46 -2.28 4.21
N GLN A 46 13.10 -2.28 5.49
CA GLN A 46 11.76 -1.87 5.94
C GLN A 46 11.47 -0.38 5.71
N ARG A 47 12.48 0.51 5.85
CA ARG A 47 12.31 1.92 5.49
C ARG A 47 12.11 2.12 3.98
N GLU A 48 12.62 1.19 3.18
CA GLU A 48 12.42 1.13 1.73
C GLU A 48 11.13 0.37 1.34
N ASP A 49 10.25 0.07 2.31
CA ASP A 49 9.00 -0.67 2.14
C ASP A 49 9.23 -2.04 1.48
N VAL A 50 10.28 -2.75 1.90
CA VAL A 50 10.60 -4.10 1.46
C VAL A 50 10.47 -5.06 2.63
N ASP A 51 9.50 -5.98 2.56
CA ASP A 51 9.20 -6.95 3.62
C ASP A 51 9.86 -8.31 3.35
N VAL A 52 10.02 -8.66 2.08
CA VAL A 52 10.59 -9.96 1.70
C VAL A 52 11.40 -9.89 0.40
N LEU A 53 12.50 -10.65 0.36
CA LEU A 53 13.26 -10.95 -0.84
C LEU A 53 12.91 -12.37 -1.30
N ILE A 54 12.43 -12.50 -2.51
CA ILE A 54 12.08 -13.78 -3.13
C ILE A 54 12.90 -14.02 -4.40
N GLU A 55 13.05 -15.29 -4.77
CA GLU A 55 13.60 -15.69 -6.07
C GLU A 55 12.56 -16.49 -6.86
N ARG A 56 12.33 -16.08 -8.09
CA ARG A 56 11.46 -16.77 -9.03
C ARG A 56 12.13 -16.92 -10.38
N LYS A 57 12.30 -18.16 -10.85
CA LYS A 57 12.95 -18.47 -12.14
C LYS A 57 14.36 -17.83 -12.27
N GLY A 58 15.13 -17.82 -11.18
CA GLY A 58 16.48 -17.25 -11.13
C GLY A 58 16.53 -15.73 -11.04
N VAL A 59 15.39 -15.04 -10.92
CA VAL A 59 15.31 -13.59 -10.75
C VAL A 59 14.87 -13.27 -9.34
N GLN A 60 15.59 -12.35 -8.69
CA GLN A 60 15.25 -11.88 -7.36
C GLN A 60 14.32 -10.66 -7.42
N TYR A 61 13.34 -10.64 -6.52
CA TYR A 61 12.38 -9.55 -6.37
C TYR A 61 12.33 -9.09 -4.92
N ARG A 62 12.45 -7.78 -4.71
CA ARG A 62 12.13 -7.11 -3.46
C ARG A 62 10.63 -6.87 -3.45
N VAL A 63 9.93 -7.36 -2.46
CA VAL A 63 8.46 -7.34 -2.38
C VAL A 63 8.02 -6.63 -1.12
N SER A 64 7.04 -5.74 -1.25
CA SER A 64 6.25 -5.19 -0.15
C SER A 64 4.97 -5.98 -0.01
N GLU A 65 4.58 -6.30 1.22
CA GLU A 65 3.35 -7.03 1.54
C GLU A 65 2.33 -6.09 2.17
N LYS A 66 1.11 -6.10 1.63
CA LYS A 66 0.00 -5.33 2.17
C LYS A 66 -1.18 -6.26 2.41
N PHE A 67 -1.73 -6.25 3.61
CA PHE A 67 -2.82 -7.14 4.01
C PHE A 67 -4.10 -6.34 4.24
N ARG A 68 -5.22 -6.88 3.74
CA ARG A 68 -6.55 -6.29 3.89
C ARG A 68 -7.48 -7.30 4.56
N GLU A 69 -8.23 -6.86 5.55
CA GLU A 69 -9.17 -7.70 6.31
C GLU A 69 -10.44 -8.04 5.52
N HIS A 70 -10.75 -7.28 4.48
CA HIS A 70 -11.94 -7.45 3.65
C HIS A 70 -11.59 -7.44 2.17
N ASP A 71 -12.41 -8.10 1.36
CA ASP A 71 -12.32 -8.03 -0.10
C ASP A 71 -12.90 -6.68 -0.57
N TYR A 72 -12.00 -5.78 -0.96
CA TYR A 72 -12.33 -4.51 -1.59
C TYR A 72 -12.02 -4.57 -3.08
N ASP A 73 -12.76 -3.82 -3.89
CA ASP A 73 -12.49 -3.66 -5.32
C ASP A 73 -11.63 -2.42 -5.59
N ASP A 74 -10.77 -2.11 -4.65
CA ASP A 74 -9.85 -0.97 -4.68
C ASP A 74 -8.49 -1.27 -4.07
N LEU A 75 -7.52 -0.45 -4.44
CA LEU A 75 -6.20 -0.42 -3.85
C LEU A 75 -6.10 0.79 -2.91
N TYR A 76 -5.73 0.56 -1.65
CA TYR A 76 -5.39 1.63 -0.71
C TYR A 76 -3.95 2.07 -0.93
N ILE A 77 -3.74 3.35 -1.17
CA ILE A 77 -2.44 3.96 -1.43
C ILE A 77 -2.23 5.09 -0.42
N GLU A 78 -1.16 5.03 0.36
CA GLU A 78 -0.82 6.11 1.27
C GLU A 78 -0.28 7.32 0.51
N ILE A 79 -0.86 8.49 0.76
CA ILE A 79 -0.34 9.80 0.34
C ILE A 79 0.70 10.26 1.36
N TYR A 80 0.36 10.12 2.65
CA TYR A 80 1.23 10.40 3.79
C TYR A 80 1.18 9.24 4.77
N SER A 81 2.33 8.68 5.14
CA SER A 81 2.45 7.75 6.26
C SER A 81 2.44 8.49 7.60
N LYS A 82 2.88 9.77 7.60
CA LYS A 82 2.74 10.70 8.72
C LYS A 82 2.48 12.10 8.17
N TYR A 83 1.23 12.53 8.23
CA TYR A 83 0.83 13.84 7.74
C TYR A 83 1.30 14.97 8.69
N PRO A 84 1.82 16.10 8.17
CA PRO A 84 2.14 16.37 6.76
C PRO A 84 3.60 16.02 6.38
N ASP A 85 4.39 15.43 7.27
CA ASP A 85 5.86 15.45 7.22
C ASP A 85 6.44 14.29 6.38
N THR A 86 5.80 13.10 6.39
CA THR A 86 6.36 11.90 5.78
C THR A 86 5.46 11.40 4.66
N PRO A 87 5.95 11.36 3.40
CA PRO A 87 5.22 10.77 2.28
C PRO A 87 4.90 9.30 2.52
N GLY A 88 3.86 8.80 1.85
CA GLY A 88 3.44 7.41 1.90
C GLY A 88 4.42 6.45 1.22
N TRP A 89 4.24 5.15 1.49
CA TRP A 89 5.13 4.07 1.07
C TRP A 89 5.34 3.98 -0.45
N VAL A 90 4.38 4.39 -1.27
CA VAL A 90 4.54 4.36 -2.73
C VAL A 90 5.64 5.32 -3.20
N ILE A 91 5.89 6.40 -2.45
CA ILE A 91 6.93 7.40 -2.75
C ILE A 91 8.26 7.03 -2.12
N THR A 92 8.24 6.59 -0.87
CA THR A 92 9.47 6.31 -0.09
C THR A 92 10.02 4.91 -0.33
N GLY A 93 9.16 3.98 -0.75
CA GLY A 93 9.51 2.58 -0.98
C GLY A 93 10.25 2.34 -2.30
N THR A 94 11.01 1.26 -2.35
CA THR A 94 11.75 0.81 -3.53
C THR A 94 11.56 -0.68 -3.85
N PRO A 95 10.39 -1.30 -3.55
CA PRO A 95 10.16 -2.69 -3.93
C PRO A 95 10.06 -2.82 -5.46
N ASN A 96 10.28 -4.03 -5.98
CA ASN A 96 9.97 -4.31 -7.39
C ASN A 96 8.46 -4.52 -7.58
N ALA A 97 7.82 -5.14 -6.58
CA ALA A 97 6.40 -5.44 -6.59
C ALA A 97 5.78 -5.24 -5.21
N ILE A 98 4.49 -5.00 -5.21
CA ILE A 98 3.66 -4.96 -4.01
C ILE A 98 2.67 -6.12 -4.13
N LEU A 99 2.62 -6.97 -3.11
CA LEU A 99 1.61 -8.01 -3.00
C LEU A 99 0.51 -7.55 -2.05
N TYR A 100 -0.67 -7.35 -2.63
CA TYR A 100 -1.88 -7.06 -1.88
C TYR A 100 -2.64 -8.35 -1.60
N PHE A 101 -2.68 -8.73 -0.35
CA PHE A 101 -3.41 -9.90 0.14
C PHE A 101 -4.81 -9.48 0.62
N PHE A 102 -5.82 -9.85 -0.14
CA PHE A 102 -7.23 -9.82 0.27
C PHE A 102 -7.64 -11.20 0.80
N PRO A 103 -8.74 -11.33 1.54
CA PRO A 103 -9.19 -12.64 2.01
C PRO A 103 -9.33 -13.69 0.90
N SER A 104 -9.91 -13.32 -0.25
CA SER A 104 -10.20 -14.26 -1.36
C SER A 104 -9.24 -14.18 -2.54
N SER A 105 -8.31 -13.23 -2.57
CA SER A 105 -7.43 -13.01 -3.73
C SER A 105 -6.13 -12.33 -3.35
N VAL A 106 -5.14 -12.44 -4.24
CA VAL A 106 -3.87 -11.72 -4.12
C VAL A 106 -3.63 -10.95 -5.42
N TYR A 107 -3.19 -9.70 -5.30
CA TYR A 107 -2.81 -8.89 -6.45
C TYR A 107 -1.30 -8.64 -6.42
N TRP A 108 -0.64 -9.02 -7.50
CA TRP A 108 0.72 -8.59 -7.80
C TRP A 108 0.66 -7.26 -8.51
N VAL A 109 1.20 -6.20 -7.91
CA VAL A 109 1.24 -4.85 -8.48
C VAL A 109 2.69 -4.46 -8.74
N THR A 110 3.01 -4.03 -9.95
CA THR A 110 4.36 -3.53 -10.27
C THR A 110 4.55 -2.15 -9.67
N HIS A 111 5.49 -2.01 -8.73
CA HIS A 111 5.72 -0.74 -8.02
C HIS A 111 6.00 0.42 -8.95
N LYS A 112 6.89 0.24 -9.95
CA LYS A 112 7.24 1.29 -10.89
C LYS A 112 6.02 1.92 -11.58
N SER A 113 5.10 1.10 -12.10
CA SER A 113 3.90 1.60 -12.79
C SER A 113 2.91 2.29 -11.82
N LEU A 114 2.79 1.78 -10.60
CA LEU A 114 1.99 2.42 -9.56
C LEU A 114 2.58 3.76 -9.13
N TYR A 115 3.90 3.82 -8.91
CA TYR A 115 4.63 5.05 -8.60
C TYR A 115 4.43 6.12 -9.69
N GLU A 116 4.65 5.76 -10.95
CA GLU A 116 4.47 6.67 -12.09
C GLU A 116 3.04 7.21 -12.17
N PHE A 117 2.03 6.36 -11.95
CA PHE A 117 0.64 6.78 -11.89
C PHE A 117 0.38 7.74 -10.72
N CYS A 118 0.85 7.40 -9.52
CA CYS A 118 0.66 8.22 -8.33
C CYS A 118 1.29 9.60 -8.47
N VAL A 119 2.56 9.67 -8.89
CA VAL A 119 3.31 10.93 -8.96
C VAL A 119 2.84 11.82 -10.09
N ASN A 120 2.56 11.24 -11.26
CA ASN A 120 2.28 12.04 -12.47
C ASN A 120 0.80 12.35 -12.67
N LYS A 121 -0.11 11.58 -12.05
CA LYS A 121 -1.55 11.73 -12.29
C LYS A 121 -2.37 11.82 -11.01
N LEU A 122 -2.32 10.79 -10.15
CA LEU A 122 -3.26 10.66 -9.03
C LEU A 122 -3.06 11.77 -7.98
N PHE A 123 -1.86 11.91 -7.44
CA PHE A 123 -1.59 12.87 -6.36
C PHE A 123 -1.74 14.33 -6.81
N PRO A 124 -1.28 14.73 -8.02
CA PRO A 124 -1.54 16.07 -8.52
C PRO A 124 -3.03 16.39 -8.77
N ALA A 125 -3.85 15.35 -9.01
CA ALA A 125 -5.28 15.54 -9.23
C ALA A 125 -6.09 15.66 -7.94
N ILE A 126 -5.53 15.29 -6.78
CA ILE A 126 -6.19 15.43 -5.47
C ILE A 126 -5.96 16.85 -4.96
N PRO A 127 -7.01 17.69 -4.80
CA PRO A 127 -6.85 19.03 -4.27
C PRO A 127 -6.28 18.99 -2.84
N ARG A 128 -5.33 19.86 -2.56
CA ARG A 128 -4.77 20.01 -1.20
C ARG A 128 -5.86 20.30 -0.17
N ALA A 129 -6.84 21.10 -0.52
CA ALA A 129 -7.99 21.40 0.35
C ALA A 129 -8.77 20.15 0.77
N ASP A 130 -8.85 19.10 -0.08
CA ASP A 130 -9.52 17.85 0.28
C ASP A 130 -8.70 17.05 1.31
N ILE A 131 -7.37 17.12 1.23
CA ILE A 131 -6.47 16.51 2.22
C ILE A 131 -6.56 17.26 3.55
N GLU A 132 -6.59 18.58 3.51
CA GLU A 132 -6.78 19.42 4.70
C GLU A 132 -8.16 19.19 5.31
N GLU A 133 -9.23 19.10 4.51
CA GLU A 133 -10.60 18.82 4.99
C GLU A 133 -10.68 17.49 5.75
N ILE A 134 -10.13 16.40 5.22
CA ILE A 134 -10.20 15.11 5.92
C ILE A 134 -9.41 15.16 7.23
N PHE A 135 -8.25 15.83 7.26
CA PHE A 135 -7.43 15.99 8.44
C PHE A 135 -8.16 16.80 9.53
N GLU A 136 -8.69 17.98 9.19
CA GLU A 136 -9.37 18.89 10.12
C GLU A 136 -10.69 18.35 10.66
N THR A 137 -11.42 17.63 9.82
CA THR A 137 -12.73 17.07 10.21
C THR A 137 -12.63 15.75 10.96
N HIS A 138 -11.44 15.14 11.05
CA HIS A 138 -11.19 13.85 11.70
C HIS A 138 -12.13 12.74 11.22
N LYS A 139 -12.63 12.84 9.97
CA LYS A 139 -13.44 11.80 9.36
C LYS A 139 -12.56 10.60 8.99
N THR A 140 -13.04 9.40 9.24
CA THR A 140 -12.34 8.17 8.84
C THR A 140 -12.19 8.09 7.32
N TYR A 141 -13.17 8.63 6.57
CA TYR A 141 -13.11 8.70 5.10
C TYR A 141 -13.89 9.90 4.56
N LEU A 142 -13.52 10.31 3.36
CA LEU A 142 -14.16 11.38 2.60
C LEU A 142 -14.25 10.96 1.13
N SER A 143 -15.48 10.86 0.60
CA SER A 143 -15.68 10.54 -0.82
C SER A 143 -15.56 11.80 -1.66
N LYS A 144 -14.75 11.76 -2.69
CA LYS A 144 -14.45 12.87 -3.60
C LYS A 144 -14.48 12.41 -5.05
N SER A 145 -14.54 13.37 -5.94
CA SER A 145 -14.37 13.15 -7.38
C SER A 145 -13.19 13.99 -7.87
N ILE A 146 -12.30 13.37 -8.61
CA ILE A 146 -11.15 14.03 -9.25
C ILE A 146 -11.20 13.84 -10.76
N VAL A 147 -10.43 14.64 -11.49
CA VAL A 147 -10.31 14.51 -12.95
C VAL A 147 -8.97 13.88 -13.29
N LEU A 148 -9.01 12.73 -13.95
CA LEU A 148 -7.84 12.04 -14.51
C LEU A 148 -8.02 11.91 -16.03
N ASP A 149 -7.08 12.43 -16.81
CA ASP A 149 -7.10 12.37 -18.29
C ASP A 149 -8.48 12.70 -18.89
N ASN A 150 -9.09 13.82 -18.46
CA ASN A 150 -10.42 14.31 -18.85
C ASN A 150 -11.61 13.43 -18.42
N SER A 151 -11.41 12.47 -17.54
CA SER A 151 -12.46 11.63 -16.98
C SER A 151 -12.65 11.92 -15.50
N THR A 152 -13.92 12.09 -15.09
CA THR A 152 -14.24 12.20 -13.65
C THR A 152 -14.19 10.83 -13.01
N VAL A 153 -13.41 10.71 -11.93
CA VAL A 153 -13.16 9.48 -11.20
C VAL A 153 -13.53 9.67 -9.74
N ALA A 154 -14.33 8.76 -9.20
CA ALA A 154 -14.61 8.71 -7.77
C ALA A 154 -13.40 8.11 -7.03
N ILE A 155 -13.01 8.76 -5.94
CA ILE A 155 -12.01 8.29 -5.00
C ILE A 155 -12.55 8.36 -3.57
N LYS A 156 -11.91 7.64 -2.66
CA LYS A 156 -12.16 7.74 -1.24
C LYS A 156 -10.85 8.08 -0.53
N LEU A 157 -10.76 9.28 0.03
CA LEU A 157 -9.70 9.62 0.97
C LEU A 157 -9.97 8.92 2.30
N VAL A 158 -8.94 8.41 2.93
CA VAL A 158 -9.01 7.67 4.20
C VAL A 158 -8.01 8.24 5.16
N GLN A 159 -8.43 8.49 6.40
CA GLN A 159 -7.58 8.91 7.49
C GLN A 159 -7.55 7.82 8.57
N ALA A 160 -6.35 7.50 9.03
CA ALA A 160 -6.14 6.67 10.21
C ALA A 160 -5.38 7.46 11.27
N HIS A 161 -5.95 7.51 12.47
CA HIS A 161 -5.26 8.03 13.64
C HIS A 161 -4.50 6.90 14.33
N ASN A 162 -3.18 7.03 14.36
CA ASN A 162 -2.29 6.01 14.91
C ASN A 162 -1.73 6.48 16.25
N ARG A 163 -1.54 5.52 17.17
CA ARG A 163 -0.94 5.77 18.46
C ARG A 163 0.04 4.67 18.82
N ASP A 164 1.32 5.04 18.90
CA ASP A 164 2.37 4.18 19.46
C ASP A 164 3.44 5.06 20.13
N GLY A 165 3.17 5.46 21.38
CA GLY A 165 4.02 6.39 22.13
C GLY A 165 3.87 7.86 21.70
N ALA A 166 3.61 8.15 20.43
CA ALA A 166 3.22 9.45 19.89
C ALA A 166 2.02 9.27 18.96
N ASP A 167 1.22 10.33 18.81
CA ASP A 167 0.06 10.32 17.91
C ASP A 167 0.49 10.83 16.53
N TRP A 168 0.03 10.18 15.46
CA TRP A 168 0.19 10.66 14.09
C TRP A 168 -0.98 10.24 13.19
N GLU A 169 -1.17 10.99 12.12
CA GLU A 169 -2.20 10.72 11.14
C GLU A 169 -1.60 10.16 9.85
N THR A 170 -2.14 9.05 9.39
CA THR A 170 -1.90 8.52 8.06
C THR A 170 -3.04 8.94 7.14
N ILE A 171 -2.73 9.50 5.97
CA ILE A 171 -3.72 9.86 4.96
C ILE A 171 -3.43 9.08 3.69
N GLY A 172 -4.45 8.40 3.18
CA GLY A 172 -4.37 7.63 1.95
C GLY A 172 -5.59 7.79 1.07
N VAL A 173 -5.55 7.17 -0.09
CA VAL A 173 -6.62 7.16 -1.07
C VAL A 173 -6.91 5.74 -1.54
N CYS A 174 -8.19 5.38 -1.63
CA CYS A 174 -8.66 4.16 -2.27
C CYS A 174 -9.01 4.45 -3.72
N VAL A 175 -8.44 3.65 -4.64
CA VAL A 175 -8.63 3.77 -6.09
C VAL A 175 -9.03 2.41 -6.65
N SER A 176 -10.12 2.35 -7.42
CA SER A 176 -10.58 1.08 -7.99
C SER A 176 -9.57 0.48 -8.97
N PHE A 177 -9.56 -0.85 -9.05
CA PHE A 177 -8.70 -1.57 -10.01
C PHE A 177 -8.99 -1.18 -11.47
N ASP A 178 -10.24 -0.84 -11.81
CA ASP A 178 -10.60 -0.33 -13.14
C ASP A 178 -9.88 0.99 -13.48
N VAL A 179 -9.81 1.89 -12.51
CA VAL A 179 -9.09 3.18 -12.69
C VAL A 179 -7.59 2.93 -12.83
N LEU A 180 -7.01 2.06 -12.02
CA LEU A 180 -5.62 1.69 -12.12
C LEU A 180 -5.28 1.10 -13.50
N ALA A 181 -6.09 0.15 -13.97
CA ALA A 181 -5.91 -0.48 -15.29
C ALA A 181 -5.98 0.53 -16.44
N LYS A 182 -7.00 1.40 -16.45
CA LYS A 182 -7.16 2.45 -17.46
C LYS A 182 -6.01 3.44 -17.49
N ASN A 183 -5.30 3.60 -16.38
CA ASN A 183 -4.14 4.49 -16.26
C ASN A 183 -2.79 3.78 -16.39
N GLY A 184 -2.77 2.55 -16.87
CA GLY A 184 -1.53 1.83 -17.22
C GLY A 184 -0.79 1.21 -16.02
N VAL A 185 -1.41 1.17 -14.84
CA VAL A 185 -0.83 0.45 -13.71
C VAL A 185 -0.83 -1.04 -14.01
N GLN A 186 0.34 -1.64 -13.93
CA GLN A 186 0.52 -3.06 -14.20
C GLN A 186 0.23 -3.88 -12.95
N PHE A 187 -0.82 -4.68 -12.99
CA PHE A 187 -1.15 -5.62 -11.92
C PHE A 187 -1.75 -6.92 -12.47
N ARG A 188 -1.71 -7.95 -11.65
CA ARG A 188 -2.29 -9.25 -11.95
C ARG A 188 -2.98 -9.81 -10.71
N LYS A 189 -4.24 -10.20 -10.86
CA LYS A 189 -4.97 -10.99 -9.86
C LYS A 189 -4.54 -12.46 -9.98
N MET A 190 -4.26 -13.06 -8.83
CA MET A 190 -3.81 -14.44 -8.68
C MET A 190 -4.88 -15.29 -8.00
#